data_f6633a0bc221c0ec2ba4f125b8baa065
#
_entry.id   f6633a0bc221c0ec2ba4f125b8baa065
#
_cell.length_a   1.000
_cell.length_b   1.000
_cell.length_c   1.000
_cell.angle_alpha   90.00
_cell.angle_beta   90.00
_cell.angle_gamma   90.00
#
_symmetry.space_group_name_H-M   'P 1'
#
loop_
_entity.id
_entity.type
_entity.pdbx_description
1 polymer ?
#
loop_
_entity_poly.entity_id
_entity_poly.type
_entity_poly.pdbx_seq_one_letter_code
_entity_poly.pdbx_strand_id
1 'polypeptide(L)'
;LRSSVFNRIVYSTLLCLLLSGRGVAFSAKNSFTPTEYVVRKIYIDGNKKFSQRYLKRKMNLKDKQFTRTKTFTRRLIELDRLLIESLYVKDGYLYCSVKDSFKVFDSGDVDLYYSINEGKQYLLKDVTIRGAESLSERKILSLLQHKTGKPYNPIQIRAGIKAMSYEYANIGKPLVVISDSLTINDGIHLIISITENQTMRIGEVKVVNNQLVKTKPIRREIVFRSGDLYSQEKLELSKRHIFETGLFSSANIRLADIDTVKRTLNLVADVRELDMHYLGLNFGLGQDRGILSGSGPYTSVDLTGEWLHRNMFGRGSRLSTSVTTSLNLNPTNILSSPMTEVEVLWVEPWLLGFRSSNTFRLFVENQLLEEQEKTSYGGEAAVIYQPNKRFYLKTTLQMQGIRWKYNPAPGDYSESELERAISFNLRRDYRDNFLFPKSGTLVTFTGKIVGLILGGTQDYFKMETGFSKYFNLFGPFVVAGRAKVGWMASFTQKEEPVYEKFYLGGETSLRGWRDRKLITDDHELKGTAIGKNIKVLTNAEIRFPLFWLIGGEIFIDGGNLADSFSDLKDQTYRWDAGIGLTIVSPLGPIRIDYARKLNPMWPSEKQDLWQIQFGIPYSF
;
A
#
# COMPACT_ATOMS: atom_id res chain seq x y z
N LEU A 1 -32.45 -29.18 -11.83
CA LEU A 1 -33.40 -29.01 -10.72
C LEU A 1 -32.76 -28.86 -9.33
N ARG A 2 -31.51 -29.33 -9.09
CA ARG A 2 -30.85 -29.20 -7.79
C ARG A 2 -30.13 -27.83 -7.58
N SER A 3 -29.71 -27.17 -8.64
CA SER A 3 -29.03 -25.87 -8.55
C SER A 3 -29.99 -24.69 -8.23
N SER A 4 -31.26 -24.79 -8.66
CA SER A 4 -32.26 -23.74 -8.41
C SER A 4 -32.76 -23.66 -6.97
N VAL A 5 -32.66 -24.76 -6.20
CA VAL A 5 -33.09 -24.83 -4.80
C VAL A 5 -32.03 -24.21 -3.87
N PHE A 6 -30.76 -24.46 -4.15
CA PHE A 6 -29.66 -23.89 -3.37
C PHE A 6 -29.60 -22.35 -3.49
N ASN A 7 -29.75 -21.83 -4.71
CA ASN A 7 -29.82 -20.40 -4.95
C ASN A 7 -31.03 -19.74 -4.26
N ARG A 8 -32.20 -20.38 -4.24
CA ARG A 8 -33.39 -19.84 -3.57
C ARG A 8 -33.25 -19.77 -2.05
N ILE A 9 -32.54 -20.69 -1.42
CA ILE A 9 -32.31 -20.68 0.03
C ILE A 9 -31.33 -19.57 0.43
N VAL A 10 -30.28 -19.32 -0.34
CA VAL A 10 -29.32 -18.23 -0.09
C VAL A 10 -29.97 -16.87 -0.26
N TYR A 11 -30.82 -16.70 -1.29
CA TYR A 11 -31.51 -15.40 -1.51
C TYR A 11 -32.59 -15.12 -0.47
N SER A 12 -33.30 -16.11 0.03
CA SER A 12 -34.34 -15.89 1.05
C SER A 12 -33.75 -15.56 2.42
N THR A 13 -32.61 -16.12 2.80
CA THR A 13 -31.93 -15.78 4.06
C THR A 13 -31.27 -14.39 4.02
N LEU A 14 -30.69 -13.97 2.90
CA LEU A 14 -30.13 -12.61 2.76
C LEU A 14 -31.22 -11.52 2.78
N LEU A 15 -32.36 -11.76 2.13
CA LEU A 15 -33.47 -10.82 2.09
C LEU A 15 -34.15 -10.67 3.47
N CYS A 16 -34.24 -11.72 4.27
CA CYS A 16 -34.76 -11.65 5.64
C CYS A 16 -33.84 -10.89 6.60
N LEU A 17 -32.52 -10.93 6.41
CA LEU A 17 -31.55 -10.16 7.21
C LEU A 17 -31.59 -8.65 6.89
N LEU A 18 -31.90 -8.27 5.66
CA LEU A 18 -32.03 -6.87 5.24
C LEU A 18 -33.36 -6.23 5.63
N LEU A 19 -34.44 -7.02 5.84
CA LEU A 19 -35.77 -6.51 6.18
C LEU A 19 -36.07 -6.54 7.69
N SER A 20 -35.24 -7.14 8.53
CA SER A 20 -35.42 -7.19 9.99
C SER A 20 -34.76 -6.04 10.75
N GLY A 21 -34.28 -5.02 10.08
CA GLY A 21 -33.77 -3.79 10.68
C GLY A 21 -34.86 -2.98 11.39
N ARG A 22 -35.40 -3.51 12.51
CA ARG A 22 -36.15 -2.68 13.46
C ARG A 22 -35.16 -1.72 14.11
N GLY A 23 -35.22 -0.46 13.63
CA GLY A 23 -34.58 0.65 14.30
C GLY A 23 -35.07 0.75 15.74
N VAL A 24 -34.20 0.46 16.69
CA VAL A 24 -34.39 0.84 18.09
C VAL A 24 -34.15 2.33 18.15
N ALA A 25 -35.26 3.09 18.09
CA ALA A 25 -35.26 4.52 18.36
C ALA A 25 -34.90 4.71 19.84
N PHE A 26 -33.67 5.03 20.15
CA PHE A 26 -33.31 5.59 21.46
C PHE A 26 -33.88 6.99 21.53
N SER A 27 -35.02 7.13 22.20
CA SER A 27 -35.55 8.41 22.63
C SER A 27 -34.72 8.94 23.78
N ALA A 28 -33.65 9.66 23.48
CA ALA A 28 -32.98 10.51 24.45
C ALA A 28 -33.56 11.92 24.33
N LYS A 29 -34.67 12.17 25.06
CA LYS A 29 -35.04 13.53 25.44
C LYS A 29 -34.06 14.03 26.49
N ASN A 30 -33.05 14.79 26.06
CA ASN A 30 -32.50 15.90 26.82
C ASN A 30 -31.83 16.84 25.80
N SER A 31 -32.59 17.81 25.37
CA SER A 31 -32.20 18.89 24.49
C SER A 31 -31.32 19.90 25.27
N PHE A 32 -30.02 19.65 25.34
CA PHE A 32 -29.03 20.71 25.32
C PHE A 32 -28.50 20.73 23.89
N THR A 33 -29.11 21.53 23.03
CA THR A 33 -28.47 21.97 21.80
C THR A 33 -27.36 22.93 22.22
N PRO A 34 -26.07 22.58 22.18
CA PRO A 34 -25.03 23.59 22.25
C PRO A 34 -25.24 24.46 21.02
N THR A 35 -25.41 25.75 21.22
CA THR A 35 -25.42 26.72 20.15
C THR A 35 -24.10 26.56 19.40
N GLU A 36 -24.14 25.95 18.21
CA GLU A 36 -22.91 25.74 17.42
C GLU A 36 -22.45 27.08 16.88
N TYR A 37 -21.48 27.67 17.54
CA TYR A 37 -20.86 28.90 17.08
C TYR A 37 -19.98 28.62 15.86
N VAL A 38 -20.08 29.47 14.82
CA VAL A 38 -19.32 29.36 13.58
C VAL A 38 -18.31 30.50 13.47
N VAL A 39 -17.06 30.16 13.15
CA VAL A 39 -16.02 31.19 12.95
C VAL A 39 -16.34 32.00 11.69
N ARG A 40 -16.66 33.29 11.87
CA ARG A 40 -16.91 34.24 10.79
C ARG A 40 -15.61 34.74 10.20
N LYS A 41 -14.73 35.33 11.02
CA LYS A 41 -13.47 35.94 10.59
C LYS A 41 -12.38 35.82 11.66
N ILE A 42 -11.15 35.69 11.22
CA ILE A 42 -9.97 35.62 12.06
C ILE A 42 -9.11 36.87 11.81
N TYR A 43 -8.80 37.61 12.87
CA TYR A 43 -7.92 38.75 12.86
C TYR A 43 -6.61 38.39 13.56
N ILE A 44 -5.50 38.75 12.94
CA ILE A 44 -4.15 38.50 13.51
C ILE A 44 -3.41 39.84 13.45
N ASP A 45 -2.88 40.24 14.60
CA ASP A 45 -2.12 41.49 14.72
C ASP A 45 -0.77 41.25 15.38
N GLY A 46 0.19 42.15 15.15
CA GLY A 46 1.55 42.06 15.68
C GLY A 46 2.48 41.09 14.90
N ASN A 47 2.02 40.48 13.85
CA ASN A 47 2.78 39.54 13.02
C ASN A 47 3.66 40.24 11.98
N LYS A 48 4.92 40.50 12.31
CA LYS A 48 5.91 41.11 11.40
C LYS A 48 6.66 40.07 10.57
N LYS A 49 7.04 38.95 11.19
CA LYS A 49 7.82 37.88 10.56
C LYS A 49 7.01 37.02 9.58
N PHE A 50 5.83 36.56 9.99
CA PHE A 50 4.97 35.73 9.17
C PHE A 50 3.75 36.50 8.67
N SER A 51 3.40 36.33 7.39
CA SER A 51 2.18 36.93 6.85
C SER A 51 0.92 36.35 7.48
N GLN A 52 -0.13 37.14 7.64
CA GLN A 52 -1.43 36.66 8.13
C GLN A 52 -1.94 35.45 7.31
N ARG A 53 -1.75 35.51 5.97
CA ARG A 53 -2.14 34.42 5.05
C ARG A 53 -1.41 33.11 5.37
N TYR A 54 -0.11 33.18 5.69
CA TYR A 54 0.67 32.01 6.09
C TYR A 54 0.17 31.42 7.40
N LEU A 55 -0.03 32.25 8.44
CA LEU A 55 -0.53 31.81 9.74
C LEU A 55 -1.92 31.19 9.63
N LYS A 56 -2.87 31.88 8.99
CA LYS A 56 -4.22 31.37 8.74
C LYS A 56 -4.24 30.05 7.99
N ARG A 57 -3.32 29.82 7.06
CA ARG A 57 -3.19 28.54 6.35
C ARG A 57 -2.79 27.39 7.28
N LYS A 58 -2.00 27.67 8.31
CA LYS A 58 -1.52 26.67 9.28
C LYS A 58 -2.52 26.38 10.39
N MET A 59 -3.33 27.33 10.81
CA MET A 59 -4.31 27.20 11.89
C MET A 59 -5.36 26.14 11.59
N ASN A 60 -5.98 25.61 12.64
CA ASN A 60 -7.10 24.65 12.56
C ASN A 60 -8.40 25.37 12.20
N LEU A 61 -8.65 26.51 12.83
CA LEU A 61 -9.81 27.35 12.53
C LEU A 61 -9.57 28.17 11.25
N LYS A 62 -10.62 28.42 10.49
CA LYS A 62 -10.58 29.14 9.21
C LYS A 62 -11.69 30.17 9.16
N ASP A 63 -11.47 31.24 8.40
CA ASP A 63 -12.54 32.18 8.04
C ASP A 63 -13.69 31.41 7.36
N LYS A 64 -14.92 31.84 7.57
CA LYS A 64 -16.14 31.28 6.95
C LYS A 64 -16.00 31.31 5.43
N GLN A 65 -16.19 30.17 4.79
CA GLN A 65 -16.20 30.01 3.33
C GLN A 65 -17.55 29.40 2.92
N PHE A 66 -18.00 29.68 1.69
CA PHE A 66 -19.30 29.24 1.16
C PHE A 66 -19.55 27.72 1.28
N THR A 67 -18.48 26.92 1.25
CA THR A 67 -18.58 25.46 1.27
C THR A 67 -18.01 24.80 2.53
N ARG A 68 -17.43 25.57 3.48
CA ARG A 68 -16.77 25.01 4.68
C ARG A 68 -16.98 25.94 5.87
N THR A 69 -17.83 25.53 6.78
CA THR A 69 -17.98 26.12 8.12
C THR A 69 -17.26 25.24 9.13
N LYS A 70 -16.45 25.81 10.02
CA LYS A 70 -15.90 25.07 11.16
C LYS A 70 -16.51 25.58 12.44
N THR A 71 -17.03 24.64 13.19
CA THR A 71 -17.57 24.87 14.53
C THR A 71 -16.47 25.38 15.46
N PHE A 72 -16.78 26.45 16.16
CA PHE A 72 -15.92 27.07 17.16
C PHE A 72 -15.92 26.27 18.47
N THR A 73 -14.74 26.00 19.02
CA THR A 73 -14.58 25.51 20.38
C THR A 73 -13.42 26.22 21.06
N ARG A 74 -13.52 26.47 22.38
CA ARG A 74 -12.44 27.09 23.18
C ARG A 74 -11.11 26.33 23.03
N ARG A 75 -11.16 25.00 22.96
CA ARG A 75 -10.01 24.14 22.76
C ARG A 75 -9.29 24.40 21.42
N LEU A 76 -10.04 24.65 20.34
CA LEU A 76 -9.45 24.93 19.03
C LEU A 76 -8.73 26.28 18.99
N ILE A 77 -9.27 27.31 19.67
CA ILE A 77 -8.57 28.59 19.82
C ILE A 77 -7.23 28.40 20.53
N GLU A 78 -7.24 27.69 21.63
CA GLU A 78 -6.04 27.43 22.43
C GLU A 78 -5.00 26.62 21.62
N LEU A 79 -5.46 25.61 20.87
CA LEU A 79 -4.57 24.87 19.96
C LEU A 79 -3.99 25.75 18.88
N ASP A 80 -4.75 26.67 18.30
CA ASP A 80 -4.25 27.59 17.28
C ASP A 80 -3.28 28.63 17.87
N ARG A 81 -3.54 29.12 19.10
CA ARG A 81 -2.61 29.98 19.83
C ARG A 81 -1.26 29.28 20.04
N LEU A 82 -1.28 28.04 20.59
CA LEU A 82 -0.07 27.25 20.80
C LEU A 82 0.66 26.91 19.47
N LEU A 83 -0.10 26.68 18.41
CA LEU A 83 0.46 26.44 17.09
C LEU A 83 1.18 27.67 16.56
N ILE A 84 0.59 28.86 16.67
CA ILE A 84 1.23 30.13 16.26
C ILE A 84 2.52 30.32 17.08
N GLU A 85 2.47 30.24 18.41
CA GLU A 85 3.65 30.34 19.28
C GLU A 85 4.74 29.34 18.84
N SER A 86 4.36 28.09 18.58
CA SER A 86 5.29 27.05 18.10
C SER A 86 5.96 27.40 16.77
N LEU A 87 5.26 28.07 15.84
CA LEU A 87 5.84 28.49 14.56
C LEU A 87 6.93 29.56 14.79
N TYR A 88 6.69 30.51 15.67
CA TYR A 88 7.66 31.53 16.04
C TYR A 88 8.86 30.96 16.80
N VAL A 89 8.62 30.07 17.78
CA VAL A 89 9.67 29.39 18.53
C VAL A 89 10.57 28.56 17.61
N LYS A 90 10.02 27.90 16.60
CA LYS A 90 10.78 27.17 15.58
C LYS A 90 11.72 28.08 14.77
N ASP A 91 11.39 29.36 14.64
CA ASP A 91 12.19 30.33 13.90
C ASP A 91 13.00 31.24 14.84
N GLY A 92 13.25 30.80 16.08
CA GLY A 92 14.15 31.45 17.03
C GLY A 92 13.54 32.55 17.90
N TYR A 93 12.24 32.78 17.85
CA TYR A 93 11.55 33.74 18.71
C TYR A 93 11.10 33.08 20.02
N LEU A 94 12.04 32.81 20.92
CA LEU A 94 11.84 31.97 22.11
C LEU A 94 10.82 32.55 23.10
N TYR A 95 10.66 33.84 23.14
CA TYR A 95 9.77 34.57 24.05
C TYR A 95 8.53 35.10 23.34
N CYS A 96 8.19 34.54 22.17
CA CYS A 96 6.95 34.88 21.50
C CYS A 96 5.75 34.52 22.38
N SER A 97 4.83 35.48 22.50
CA SER A 97 3.58 35.25 23.20
C SER A 97 2.39 35.64 22.32
N VAL A 98 1.33 34.84 22.38
CA VAL A 98 0.10 35.08 21.62
C VAL A 98 -1.06 35.16 22.59
N LYS A 99 -1.80 36.26 22.56
CA LYS A 99 -3.06 36.43 23.29
C LYS A 99 -4.22 36.19 22.34
N ASP A 100 -5.19 35.40 22.77
CA ASP A 100 -6.42 35.13 22.05
C ASP A 100 -7.61 35.83 22.72
N SER A 101 -8.54 36.30 21.90
CA SER A 101 -9.85 36.76 22.31
C SER A 101 -10.87 36.51 21.23
N PHE A 102 -12.15 36.53 21.59
CA PHE A 102 -13.23 36.31 20.64
C PHE A 102 -14.46 37.17 20.95
N LYS A 103 -15.21 37.50 19.94
CA LYS A 103 -16.47 38.22 20.02
C LYS A 103 -17.58 37.39 19.40
N VAL A 104 -18.61 37.12 20.19
CA VAL A 104 -19.81 36.39 19.76
C VAL A 104 -20.84 37.40 19.28
N PHE A 105 -21.54 37.09 18.19
CA PHE A 105 -22.67 37.86 17.64
C PHE A 105 -23.97 37.12 17.85
N ASP A 106 -25.08 37.86 17.87
CA ASP A 106 -26.44 37.28 18.06
C ASP A 106 -26.80 36.27 16.97
N SER A 107 -26.14 36.34 15.81
CA SER A 107 -26.31 35.36 14.72
C SER A 107 -25.68 33.97 15.01
N GLY A 108 -24.96 33.79 16.13
CA GLY A 108 -24.17 32.60 16.40
C GLY A 108 -22.80 32.59 15.69
N ASP A 109 -22.47 33.64 14.98
CA ASP A 109 -21.13 33.82 14.39
C ASP A 109 -20.12 34.31 15.43
N VAL A 110 -18.85 33.97 15.25
CA VAL A 110 -17.73 34.37 16.14
C VAL A 110 -16.60 34.96 15.33
N ASP A 111 -16.12 36.14 15.76
CA ASP A 111 -14.86 36.70 15.30
C ASP A 111 -13.74 36.38 16.29
N LEU A 112 -12.60 35.94 15.77
CA LEU A 112 -11.43 35.57 16.54
C LEU A 112 -10.31 36.60 16.37
N TYR A 113 -9.65 36.93 17.47
CA TYR A 113 -8.54 37.88 17.50
C TYR A 113 -7.33 37.24 18.13
N TYR A 114 -6.18 37.31 17.44
CA TYR A 114 -4.88 36.85 17.93
C TYR A 114 -3.92 38.05 17.90
N SER A 115 -3.46 38.45 19.07
CA SER A 115 -2.44 39.51 19.22
C SER A 115 -1.10 38.86 19.53
N ILE A 116 -0.12 39.09 18.66
CA ILE A 116 1.20 38.46 18.71
C ILE A 116 2.24 39.48 19.18
N ASN A 117 2.96 39.09 20.22
CA ASN A 117 4.22 39.74 20.57
C ASN A 117 5.36 38.81 20.21
N GLU A 118 6.05 39.08 19.10
CA GLU A 118 7.09 38.20 18.55
C GLU A 118 8.32 38.11 19.46
N GLY A 119 8.69 39.18 20.14
CA GLY A 119 9.94 39.27 20.90
C GLY A 119 11.16 39.31 19.98
N LYS A 120 12.35 39.02 20.55
CA LYS A 120 13.65 39.03 19.85
C LYS A 120 13.91 37.67 19.21
N GLN A 121 14.45 37.64 18.00
CA GLN A 121 14.94 36.44 17.34
C GLN A 121 16.35 36.10 17.82
N TYR A 122 16.58 34.83 18.18
CA TYR A 122 17.89 34.33 18.59
C TYR A 122 18.45 33.37 17.55
N LEU A 123 19.74 33.50 17.24
CA LEU A 123 20.47 32.60 16.35
C LEU A 123 21.33 31.63 17.16
N LEU A 124 21.52 30.43 16.69
CA LEU A 124 22.48 29.48 17.24
C LEU A 124 23.88 29.93 16.85
N LYS A 125 24.70 30.37 17.79
CA LYS A 125 26.07 30.84 17.57
C LYS A 125 27.08 29.74 17.48
N ASP A 126 27.08 28.86 18.48
CA ASP A 126 27.97 27.69 18.54
C ASP A 126 27.34 26.53 19.31
N VAL A 127 27.94 25.38 19.15
CA VAL A 127 27.60 24.15 19.86
C VAL A 127 28.86 23.54 20.43
N THR A 128 28.93 23.40 21.76
CA THR A 128 30.01 22.73 22.48
C THR A 128 29.55 21.34 22.93
N ILE A 129 30.33 20.31 22.60
CA ILE A 129 30.06 18.93 22.97
C ILE A 129 31.06 18.51 24.06
N ARG A 130 30.56 17.89 25.13
CA ARG A 130 31.39 17.39 26.24
C ARG A 130 31.07 15.94 26.55
N GLY A 131 32.09 15.12 26.83
CA GLY A 131 31.92 13.74 27.32
C GLY A 131 31.58 12.72 26.22
N ALA A 132 31.74 13.04 24.95
CA ALA A 132 31.58 12.10 23.83
C ALA A 132 32.90 11.35 23.59
N GLU A 133 32.88 10.03 23.75
CA GLU A 133 34.04 9.14 23.54
C GLU A 133 33.80 8.16 22.37
N SER A 134 32.59 7.56 22.31
CA SER A 134 32.25 6.49 21.36
C SER A 134 31.74 7.00 20.01
N LEU A 135 31.21 8.20 19.95
CA LEU A 135 30.76 8.84 18.71
C LEU A 135 31.61 10.09 18.41
N SER A 136 32.02 10.24 17.18
CA SER A 136 32.75 11.45 16.77
C SER A 136 31.87 12.70 16.85
N GLU A 137 32.48 13.82 17.18
CA GLU A 137 31.83 15.13 17.23
C GLU A 137 31.10 15.45 15.93
N ARG A 138 31.72 15.15 14.78
CA ARG A 138 31.13 15.30 13.46
C ARG A 138 29.82 14.50 13.31
N LYS A 139 29.75 13.28 13.83
CA LYS A 139 28.53 12.46 13.82
C LYS A 139 27.47 13.06 14.70
N ILE A 140 27.81 13.52 15.90
CA ILE A 140 26.90 14.15 16.85
C ILE A 140 26.31 15.43 16.26
N LEU A 141 27.14 16.31 15.69
CA LEU A 141 26.67 17.53 15.01
C LEU A 141 25.74 17.21 13.82
N SER A 142 26.01 16.14 13.09
CA SER A 142 25.13 15.71 11.98
C SER A 142 23.76 15.28 12.47
N LEU A 143 23.66 14.70 13.66
CA LEU A 143 22.39 14.25 14.26
C LEU A 143 21.53 15.40 14.76
N LEU A 144 22.14 16.54 15.15
CA LEU A 144 21.39 17.74 15.52
C LEU A 144 20.55 18.29 14.36
N GLN A 145 21.00 18.08 13.11
CA GLN A 145 20.38 18.62 11.89
C GLN A 145 20.15 20.14 11.94
N HIS A 146 20.93 20.84 12.78
CA HIS A 146 20.85 22.28 12.99
C HIS A 146 22.23 22.91 12.78
N LYS A 147 22.28 24.03 12.04
CA LYS A 147 23.53 24.70 11.69
C LYS A 147 23.70 26.00 12.49
N THR A 148 24.92 26.29 12.86
CA THR A 148 25.28 27.58 13.43
C THR A 148 24.95 28.73 12.47
N GLY A 149 24.63 29.91 13.00
CA GLY A 149 24.19 31.08 12.23
C GLY A 149 22.73 31.05 11.77
N LYS A 150 21.98 29.96 12.05
CA LYS A 150 20.53 29.86 11.74
C LYS A 150 19.69 30.16 12.99
N PRO A 151 18.41 30.59 12.81
CA PRO A 151 17.49 30.78 13.92
C PRO A 151 17.43 29.54 14.81
N TYR A 152 17.57 29.71 16.12
CA TYR A 152 17.57 28.59 17.06
C TYR A 152 16.21 27.91 17.10
N ASN A 153 16.22 26.58 16.91
CA ASN A 153 15.01 25.77 16.93
C ASN A 153 15.07 24.71 18.04
N PRO A 154 14.45 24.95 19.20
CA PRO A 154 14.51 24.01 20.33
C PRO A 154 13.85 22.66 20.04
N ILE A 155 12.87 22.61 19.14
CA ILE A 155 12.21 21.36 18.75
C ILE A 155 13.18 20.49 17.94
N GLN A 156 13.95 21.09 17.04
CA GLN A 156 14.96 20.38 16.26
C GLN A 156 16.12 19.92 17.13
N ILE A 157 16.57 20.74 18.09
CA ILE A 157 17.60 20.33 19.06
C ILE A 157 17.15 19.12 19.89
N ARG A 158 15.93 19.13 20.44
CA ARG A 158 15.39 17.97 21.17
C ARG A 158 15.28 16.72 20.28
N ALA A 159 14.88 16.88 19.01
CA ALA A 159 14.86 15.77 18.06
C ALA A 159 16.28 15.23 17.81
N GLY A 160 17.28 16.11 17.71
CA GLY A 160 18.70 15.75 17.58
C GLY A 160 19.21 14.99 18.81
N ILE A 161 18.92 15.47 20.02
CA ILE A 161 19.29 14.79 21.28
C ILE A 161 18.66 13.39 21.32
N LYS A 162 17.39 13.25 20.95
CA LYS A 162 16.75 11.94 20.84
C LYS A 162 17.44 11.03 19.81
N ALA A 163 17.85 11.58 18.67
CA ALA A 163 18.59 10.83 17.65
C ALA A 163 19.97 10.39 18.15
N MET A 164 20.67 11.24 18.94
CA MET A 164 21.92 10.86 19.60
C MET A 164 21.70 9.71 20.59
N SER A 165 20.70 9.79 21.48
CA SER A 165 20.37 8.72 22.41
C SER A 165 20.08 7.41 21.69
N TYR A 166 19.40 7.47 20.55
CA TYR A 166 19.14 6.30 19.69
C TYR A 166 20.43 5.70 19.12
N GLU A 167 21.35 6.52 18.61
CA GLU A 167 22.64 6.05 18.09
C GLU A 167 23.52 5.44 19.18
N TYR A 168 23.62 6.06 20.37
CA TYR A 168 24.31 5.49 21.52
C TYR A 168 23.70 4.14 21.94
N ALA A 169 22.39 4.05 21.95
CA ALA A 169 21.71 2.79 22.24
C ALA A 169 22.01 1.70 21.19
N ASN A 170 22.20 2.08 19.91
CA ASN A 170 22.56 1.12 18.85
C ASN A 170 23.98 0.57 18.98
N ILE A 171 24.87 1.30 19.61
CA ILE A 171 26.25 0.82 19.90
C ILE A 171 26.37 0.19 21.31
N GLY A 172 25.23 -0.18 21.90
CA GLY A 172 25.21 -0.91 23.18
C GLY A 172 25.16 -0.04 24.43
N LYS A 173 24.92 1.25 24.32
CA LYS A 173 24.87 2.18 25.47
C LYS A 173 23.45 2.73 25.71
N PRO A 174 22.45 1.90 26.11
CA PRO A 174 21.07 2.33 26.31
C PRO A 174 20.87 3.26 27.51
N LEU A 175 21.85 3.33 28.42
CA LEU A 175 21.80 4.13 29.65
C LEU A 175 22.48 5.50 29.48
N VAL A 176 22.79 5.91 28.25
CA VAL A 176 23.36 7.23 27.98
C VAL A 176 22.45 8.34 28.52
N VAL A 177 23.07 9.29 29.20
CA VAL A 177 22.39 10.52 29.65
C VAL A 177 22.93 11.68 28.83
N ILE A 178 22.05 12.38 28.14
CA ILE A 178 22.38 13.55 27.36
C ILE A 178 21.57 14.74 27.88
N SER A 179 22.25 15.77 28.32
CA SER A 179 21.65 17.01 28.78
C SER A 179 22.13 18.18 27.92
N ASP A 180 21.26 19.16 27.76
CA ASP A 180 21.56 20.41 27.09
C ASP A 180 21.45 21.59 28.05
N SER A 181 22.32 22.55 27.90
CA SER A 181 22.24 23.85 28.57
C SER A 181 22.48 24.98 27.59
N LEU A 182 21.83 26.11 27.84
CA LEU A 182 21.86 27.28 26.97
C LEU A 182 22.40 28.48 27.71
N THR A 183 23.30 29.23 27.06
CA THR A 183 23.69 30.58 27.48
C THR A 183 23.22 31.58 26.41
N ILE A 184 22.50 32.61 26.85
CA ILE A 184 21.92 33.62 25.97
C ILE A 184 22.65 34.95 26.22
N ASN A 185 23.51 35.30 25.27
CA ASN A 185 24.24 36.59 25.29
C ASN A 185 23.92 37.36 23.99
N ASP A 186 24.83 37.34 23.04
CA ASP A 186 24.68 37.90 21.69
C ASP A 186 24.00 36.93 20.71
N GLY A 187 23.61 35.73 21.18
CA GLY A 187 22.93 34.62 20.54
C GLY A 187 22.81 33.45 21.49
N ILE A 188 22.50 32.27 20.97
CA ILE A 188 22.42 31.03 21.74
C ILE A 188 23.74 30.28 21.62
N HIS A 189 24.36 30.00 22.75
CA HIS A 189 25.47 29.08 22.91
C HIS A 189 24.94 27.79 23.54
N LEU A 190 24.96 26.70 22.79
CA LEU A 190 24.42 25.41 23.18
C LEU A 190 25.55 24.50 23.69
N ILE A 191 25.43 24.01 24.92
CA ILE A 191 26.35 23.02 25.48
C ILE A 191 25.59 21.68 25.60
N ILE A 192 26.10 20.64 24.96
CA ILE A 192 25.57 19.28 25.04
C ILE A 192 26.55 18.46 25.88
N SER A 193 26.11 18.02 27.05
CA SER A 193 26.87 17.18 27.96
C SER A 193 26.38 15.75 27.86
N ILE A 194 27.29 14.82 27.58
CA ILE A 194 27.02 13.42 27.35
C ILE A 194 27.73 12.57 28.43
N THR A 195 26.96 11.76 29.12
CA THR A 195 27.48 10.72 30.01
C THR A 195 27.13 9.38 29.37
N GLU A 196 28.10 8.75 28.74
CA GLU A 196 27.86 7.57 27.90
C GLU A 196 27.44 6.33 28.68
N ASN A 197 27.88 6.21 29.94
CA ASN A 197 27.72 5.03 30.76
C ASN A 197 28.27 3.74 30.12
N GLN A 198 27.97 2.61 30.71
CA GLN A 198 28.55 1.32 30.31
C GLN A 198 27.84 0.71 29.11
N THR A 199 28.57 -0.10 28.37
CA THR A 199 28.00 -0.95 27.33
C THR A 199 27.25 -2.12 27.96
N MET A 200 26.02 -2.36 27.51
CA MET A 200 25.10 -3.37 28.06
C MET A 200 24.87 -4.51 27.08
N ARG A 201 24.77 -5.72 27.61
CA ARG A 201 24.42 -6.93 26.87
C ARG A 201 23.07 -7.46 27.31
N ILE A 202 22.41 -8.19 26.41
CA ILE A 202 21.12 -8.83 26.68
C ILE A 202 21.35 -10.04 27.58
N GLY A 203 20.67 -10.07 28.72
CA GLY A 203 20.57 -11.24 29.60
C GLY A 203 19.44 -12.17 29.14
N GLU A 204 18.37 -12.22 29.96
CA GLU A 204 17.17 -13.02 29.66
C GLU A 204 16.12 -12.18 28.91
N VAL A 205 15.34 -12.85 28.07
CA VAL A 205 14.16 -12.26 27.42
C VAL A 205 12.92 -13.01 27.88
N LYS A 206 12.10 -12.35 28.67
CA LYS A 206 10.82 -12.87 29.19
C LYS A 206 9.66 -12.40 28.32
N VAL A 207 8.65 -13.25 28.20
CA VAL A 207 7.37 -12.91 27.54
C VAL A 207 6.29 -12.94 28.61
N VAL A 208 5.44 -11.92 28.63
CA VAL A 208 4.35 -11.82 29.61
C VAL A 208 3.04 -11.47 28.92
N ASN A 209 1.92 -11.80 29.62
CA ASN A 209 0.55 -11.53 29.17
C ASN A 209 0.12 -12.28 27.88
N ASN A 210 0.85 -13.34 27.51
CA ASN A 210 0.43 -14.28 26.50
C ASN A 210 -0.38 -15.43 27.13
N GLN A 211 -1.66 -15.54 26.80
CA GLN A 211 -2.58 -16.54 27.34
C GLN A 211 -2.92 -17.61 26.32
N LEU A 212 -3.29 -17.19 25.12
CA LEU A 212 -3.71 -18.06 24.00
C LEU A 212 -2.56 -18.39 23.05
N VAL A 213 -1.61 -17.47 22.89
CA VAL A 213 -0.42 -17.66 22.06
C VAL A 213 0.71 -18.25 22.90
N LYS A 214 1.27 -19.37 22.47
CA LYS A 214 2.43 -19.97 23.14
C LYS A 214 3.63 -19.02 23.11
N THR A 215 4.53 -19.13 24.08
CA THR A 215 5.74 -18.27 24.17
C THR A 215 6.66 -18.40 22.95
N LYS A 216 6.78 -19.59 22.36
CA LYS A 216 7.69 -19.87 21.23
C LYS A 216 7.40 -19.00 19.99
N PRO A 217 6.14 -18.83 19.51
CA PRO A 217 5.82 -17.90 18.42
C PRO A 217 6.26 -16.45 18.66
N ILE A 218 6.17 -15.97 19.89
CA ILE A 218 6.58 -14.61 20.26
C ILE A 218 8.11 -14.52 20.31
N ARG A 219 8.73 -15.50 20.96
CA ARG A 219 10.18 -15.51 21.17
C ARG A 219 10.97 -15.55 19.86
N ARG A 220 10.50 -16.29 18.85
CA ARG A 220 11.15 -16.37 17.54
C ARG A 220 11.13 -15.05 16.75
N GLU A 221 10.19 -14.15 17.06
CA GLU A 221 10.11 -12.82 16.43
C GLU A 221 11.08 -11.82 17.08
N ILE A 222 11.65 -12.15 18.23
CA ILE A 222 12.61 -11.30 18.94
C ILE A 222 14.01 -11.58 18.37
N VAL A 223 14.61 -10.56 17.78
CA VAL A 223 15.89 -10.65 17.06
C VAL A 223 17.06 -10.88 18.01
N PHE A 224 16.93 -10.54 19.28
CA PHE A 224 17.99 -10.70 20.27
C PHE A 224 18.20 -12.14 20.74
N ARG A 225 19.48 -12.48 20.95
CA ARG A 225 19.93 -13.67 21.69
C ARG A 225 20.57 -13.22 23.01
N SER A 226 20.59 -14.10 24.01
CA SER A 226 21.34 -13.85 25.23
C SER A 226 22.82 -13.64 24.91
N GLY A 227 23.44 -12.63 25.53
CA GLY A 227 24.82 -12.22 25.26
C GLY A 227 24.98 -11.20 24.12
N ASP A 228 23.99 -10.97 23.29
CA ASP A 228 24.05 -9.95 22.24
C ASP A 228 24.25 -8.56 22.84
N LEU A 229 24.96 -7.70 22.11
CA LEU A 229 25.02 -6.29 22.43
C LEU A 229 23.64 -5.65 22.29
N TYR A 230 23.25 -4.79 23.22
CA TYR A 230 21.98 -4.05 23.09
C TYR A 230 21.99 -3.19 21.81
N SER A 231 20.85 -3.11 21.17
CA SER A 231 20.61 -2.22 20.03
C SER A 231 19.16 -1.79 19.98
N GLN A 232 18.93 -0.49 19.96
CA GLN A 232 17.57 0.07 19.87
C GLN A 232 16.88 -0.30 18.55
N GLU A 233 17.66 -0.37 17.45
CA GLU A 233 17.17 -0.79 16.15
C GLU A 233 16.65 -2.23 16.19
N LYS A 234 17.41 -3.16 16.79
CA LYS A 234 16.98 -4.56 16.97
C LYS A 234 15.74 -4.66 17.87
N LEU A 235 15.62 -3.80 18.88
CA LEU A 235 14.46 -3.76 19.76
C LEU A 235 13.20 -3.31 19.00
N GLU A 236 13.29 -2.24 18.22
CA GLU A 236 12.18 -1.76 17.39
C GLU A 236 11.83 -2.76 16.28
N LEU A 237 12.83 -3.44 15.72
CA LEU A 237 12.62 -4.51 14.75
C LEU A 237 11.86 -5.69 15.39
N SER A 238 12.25 -6.10 16.60
CA SER A 238 11.56 -7.16 17.35
C SER A 238 10.10 -6.80 17.66
N LYS A 239 9.84 -5.57 18.11
CA LYS A 239 8.46 -5.08 18.32
C LYS A 239 7.63 -5.14 17.03
N ARG A 240 8.21 -4.70 15.93
CA ARG A 240 7.56 -4.72 14.61
C ARG A 240 7.27 -6.15 14.17
N HIS A 241 8.22 -7.06 14.30
CA HIS A 241 8.03 -8.47 13.95
C HIS A 241 6.88 -9.11 14.74
N ILE A 242 6.82 -8.86 16.07
CA ILE A 242 5.71 -9.36 16.90
C ILE A 242 4.37 -8.78 16.41
N PHE A 243 4.32 -7.47 16.14
CA PHE A 243 3.10 -6.81 15.66
C PHE A 243 2.67 -7.30 14.27
N GLU A 244 3.62 -7.51 13.37
CA GLU A 244 3.39 -8.02 12.00
C GLU A 244 2.83 -9.46 11.97
N THR A 245 2.92 -10.22 13.07
CA THR A 245 2.26 -11.53 13.17
C THR A 245 0.73 -11.43 13.04
N GLY A 246 0.15 -10.27 13.36
CA GLY A 246 -1.31 -10.05 13.38
C GLY A 246 -2.02 -10.76 14.54
N LEU A 247 -1.28 -11.20 15.56
CA LEU A 247 -1.81 -11.86 16.76
C LEU A 247 -2.07 -10.89 17.91
N PHE A 248 -1.47 -9.70 17.86
CA PHE A 248 -1.43 -8.77 18.97
C PHE A 248 -1.94 -7.38 18.58
N SER A 249 -2.76 -6.79 19.44
CA SER A 249 -3.19 -5.39 19.34
C SER A 249 -2.10 -4.42 19.80
N SER A 250 -1.23 -4.87 20.71
CA SER A 250 -0.01 -4.15 21.08
C SER A 250 1.10 -5.13 21.45
N ALA A 251 2.34 -4.72 21.15
CA ALA A 251 3.55 -5.40 21.57
C ALA A 251 4.55 -4.35 22.07
N ASN A 252 4.89 -4.41 23.34
CA ASN A 252 5.89 -3.53 23.93
C ASN A 252 7.05 -4.37 24.46
N ILE A 253 8.28 -3.98 24.17
CA ILE A 253 9.47 -4.58 24.77
C ILE A 253 10.14 -3.51 25.63
N ARG A 254 10.24 -3.77 26.92
CA ARG A 254 10.85 -2.87 27.88
C ARG A 254 12.10 -3.48 28.49
N LEU A 255 13.02 -2.62 28.90
CA LEU A 255 14.19 -3.00 29.67
C LEU A 255 13.74 -3.36 31.09
N ALA A 256 14.34 -4.39 31.66
CA ALA A 256 14.10 -4.83 33.02
C ALA A 256 15.41 -5.36 33.62
N ASP A 257 15.46 -5.45 34.97
CA ASP A 257 16.56 -6.06 35.72
C ASP A 257 17.95 -5.62 35.21
N ILE A 258 18.21 -4.32 35.26
CA ILE A 258 19.47 -3.74 34.79
C ILE A 258 20.55 -4.00 35.86
N ASP A 259 21.53 -4.84 35.50
CA ASP A 259 22.70 -5.13 36.32
C ASP A 259 23.92 -4.40 35.75
N THR A 260 24.29 -3.28 36.36
CA THR A 260 25.43 -2.47 35.94
C THR A 260 26.78 -3.12 36.28
N VAL A 261 26.84 -4.02 37.25
CA VAL A 261 28.08 -4.75 37.62
C VAL A 261 28.39 -5.80 36.55
N LYS A 262 27.40 -6.63 36.21
CA LYS A 262 27.53 -7.65 35.15
C LYS A 262 27.39 -7.07 33.75
N ARG A 263 27.02 -5.80 33.63
CA ARG A 263 26.75 -5.11 32.34
C ARG A 263 25.70 -5.84 31.49
N THR A 264 24.66 -6.35 32.15
CA THR A 264 23.56 -7.06 31.52
C THR A 264 22.22 -6.40 31.82
N LEU A 265 21.28 -6.54 30.89
CA LEU A 265 19.90 -6.14 31.06
C LEU A 265 18.96 -7.20 30.49
N ASN A 266 17.85 -7.40 31.16
CA ASN A 266 16.80 -8.29 30.69
C ASN A 266 15.78 -7.53 29.85
N LEU A 267 15.12 -8.23 28.93
CA LEU A 267 14.02 -7.70 28.14
C LEU A 267 12.72 -8.37 28.57
N VAL A 268 11.67 -7.59 28.70
CA VAL A 268 10.31 -8.09 28.92
C VAL A 268 9.44 -7.69 27.75
N ALA A 269 9.04 -8.69 26.96
CA ALA A 269 8.07 -8.53 25.88
C ALA A 269 6.67 -8.64 26.49
N ASP A 270 5.97 -7.52 26.57
CA ASP A 270 4.61 -7.38 27.06
C ASP A 270 3.66 -7.28 25.88
N VAL A 271 2.77 -8.25 25.74
CA VAL A 271 1.88 -8.38 24.58
C VAL A 271 0.42 -8.32 25.00
N ARG A 272 -0.42 -7.77 24.11
CA ARG A 272 -1.87 -7.82 24.27
C ARG A 272 -2.46 -8.53 23.06
N GLU A 273 -3.03 -9.71 23.29
CA GLU A 273 -3.59 -10.54 22.25
C GLU A 273 -4.84 -9.91 21.60
N LEU A 274 -5.04 -10.16 20.31
CA LEU A 274 -6.29 -9.91 19.59
C LEU A 274 -7.24 -11.08 19.78
N ASP A 275 -8.52 -10.86 19.49
CA ASP A 275 -9.47 -11.96 19.36
C ASP A 275 -9.00 -12.94 18.30
N MET A 276 -8.98 -14.23 18.64
CA MET A 276 -8.46 -15.27 17.77
C MET A 276 -9.39 -15.58 16.59
N HIS A 277 -10.68 -15.35 16.76
CA HIS A 277 -11.69 -15.51 15.72
C HIS A 277 -12.06 -14.15 15.13
N TYR A 278 -12.22 -14.13 13.83
CA TYR A 278 -12.69 -12.98 13.08
C TYR A 278 -13.74 -13.44 12.07
N LEU A 279 -14.83 -12.71 11.97
CA LEU A 279 -15.82 -12.85 10.92
C LEU A 279 -15.92 -11.50 10.19
N GLY A 280 -15.74 -11.51 8.89
CA GLY A 280 -15.75 -10.32 8.05
C GLY A 280 -16.69 -10.44 6.87
N LEU A 281 -17.26 -9.31 6.47
CA LEU A 281 -17.95 -9.12 5.21
C LEU A 281 -17.25 -7.97 4.48
N ASN A 282 -16.76 -8.24 3.29
CA ASN A 282 -16.06 -7.27 2.47
C ASN A 282 -16.86 -7.02 1.20
N PHE A 283 -16.85 -5.76 0.75
CA PHE A 283 -17.45 -5.32 -0.50
C PHE A 283 -16.37 -4.74 -1.37
N GLY A 284 -16.27 -5.20 -2.62
CA GLY A 284 -15.34 -4.70 -3.62
C GLY A 284 -16.09 -4.22 -4.86
N LEU A 285 -15.47 -3.32 -5.61
CA LEU A 285 -15.84 -3.04 -7.00
C LEU A 285 -14.75 -3.64 -7.86
N GLY A 286 -15.12 -4.60 -8.69
CA GLY A 286 -14.26 -5.26 -9.64
C GLY A 286 -14.54 -4.80 -11.06
N GLN A 287 -13.53 -4.89 -11.88
CA GLN A 287 -13.67 -4.83 -13.31
C GLN A 287 -13.05 -6.11 -13.86
N ASP A 288 -13.89 -7.10 -14.11
CA ASP A 288 -13.44 -8.36 -14.64
C ASP A 288 -13.32 -8.33 -16.15
N ARG A 289 -12.30 -9.02 -16.62
CA ARG A 289 -11.95 -9.08 -18.03
C ARG A 289 -12.36 -10.44 -18.57
N GLY A 290 -13.34 -10.45 -19.45
CA GLY A 290 -13.71 -11.68 -20.15
C GLY A 290 -12.48 -12.31 -20.85
N ILE A 291 -12.18 -13.58 -20.51
CA ILE A 291 -10.92 -14.20 -20.94
C ILE A 291 -10.92 -14.54 -22.45
N LEU A 292 -12.06 -14.73 -23.08
CA LEU A 292 -12.12 -15.35 -24.41
C LEU A 292 -13.06 -14.71 -25.45
N SER A 293 -13.91 -13.75 -25.13
CA SER A 293 -14.85 -13.21 -26.10
C SER A 293 -14.88 -11.70 -26.18
N GLY A 294 -15.37 -11.20 -27.31
CA GLY A 294 -15.44 -9.79 -27.66
C GLY A 294 -16.25 -8.88 -26.76
N SER A 295 -16.77 -9.38 -25.66
CA SER A 295 -17.40 -8.57 -24.61
C SER A 295 -16.33 -7.76 -23.90
N GLY A 296 -16.55 -6.47 -23.82
CA GLY A 296 -15.71 -5.56 -23.06
C GLY A 296 -15.72 -5.91 -21.56
N PRO A 297 -14.84 -5.27 -20.78
CA PRO A 297 -14.79 -5.48 -19.34
C PRO A 297 -16.16 -5.19 -18.73
N TYR A 298 -16.66 -6.10 -17.89
CA TYR A 298 -17.88 -5.87 -17.13
C TYR A 298 -17.54 -5.42 -15.69
N THR A 299 -18.34 -4.52 -15.17
CA THR A 299 -18.22 -4.05 -13.79
C THR A 299 -18.95 -5.00 -12.87
N SER A 300 -18.29 -5.46 -11.83
CA SER A 300 -18.86 -6.32 -10.80
C SER A 300 -18.85 -5.68 -9.43
N VAL A 301 -19.76 -6.15 -8.57
CA VAL A 301 -19.67 -5.96 -7.12
C VAL A 301 -19.29 -7.29 -6.52
N ASP A 302 -18.13 -7.33 -5.88
CA ASP A 302 -17.63 -8.52 -5.21
C ASP A 302 -18.07 -8.51 -3.75
N LEU A 303 -18.67 -9.61 -3.32
CA LEU A 303 -19.08 -9.84 -1.94
C LEU A 303 -18.25 -11.00 -1.39
N THR A 304 -17.49 -10.74 -0.32
CA THR A 304 -16.68 -11.77 0.33
C THR A 304 -17.10 -11.93 1.79
N GLY A 305 -17.54 -13.11 2.16
CA GLY A 305 -17.68 -13.53 3.54
C GLY A 305 -16.42 -14.30 3.97
N GLU A 306 -15.80 -13.92 5.07
CA GLU A 306 -14.58 -14.53 5.58
C GLU A 306 -14.74 -14.91 7.05
N TRP A 307 -14.35 -16.14 7.38
CA TRP A 307 -14.04 -16.56 8.74
C TRP A 307 -12.54 -16.80 8.87
N LEU A 308 -11.93 -16.28 9.94
CA LEU A 308 -10.50 -16.40 10.19
C LEU A 308 -10.24 -16.81 11.64
N HIS A 309 -9.40 -17.83 11.84
CA HIS A 309 -8.77 -18.18 13.12
C HIS A 309 -7.28 -17.80 13.07
N ARG A 310 -6.86 -16.85 13.92
CA ARG A 310 -5.50 -16.23 13.85
C ARG A 310 -4.39 -17.09 14.45
N ASN A 311 -4.72 -18.08 15.28
CA ASN A 311 -3.73 -18.77 16.12
C ASN A 311 -4.07 -20.25 16.30
N MET A 312 -4.06 -21.00 15.21
CA MET A 312 -4.30 -22.45 15.27
C MET A 312 -3.25 -23.14 16.14
N PHE A 313 -3.72 -23.96 17.07
CA PHE A 313 -2.88 -24.73 18.00
C PHE A 313 -1.93 -23.90 18.89
N GLY A 314 -2.14 -22.60 19.01
CA GLY A 314 -1.28 -21.68 19.79
C GLY A 314 0.08 -21.39 19.15
N ARG A 315 0.26 -21.73 17.86
CA ARG A 315 1.56 -21.64 17.15
C ARG A 315 1.71 -20.40 16.29
N GLY A 316 0.66 -19.57 16.18
CA GLY A 316 0.63 -18.40 15.31
C GLY A 316 0.31 -18.71 13.85
N SER A 317 -0.05 -19.96 13.53
CA SER A 317 -0.54 -20.33 12.21
C SER A 317 -1.98 -19.83 12.06
N ARG A 318 -2.36 -19.38 10.87
CA ARG A 318 -3.70 -18.86 10.58
C ARG A 318 -4.45 -19.81 9.66
N LEU A 319 -5.74 -19.96 9.90
CA LEU A 319 -6.67 -20.64 9.02
C LEU A 319 -7.80 -19.69 8.68
N SER A 320 -8.04 -19.45 7.40
CA SER A 320 -9.22 -18.73 6.94
C SER A 320 -10.03 -19.56 5.94
N THR A 321 -11.32 -19.31 5.94
CA THR A 321 -12.24 -19.82 4.92
C THR A 321 -13.03 -18.62 4.40
N SER A 322 -13.06 -18.45 3.10
CA SER A 322 -13.79 -17.38 2.45
C SER A 322 -14.69 -17.89 1.34
N VAL A 323 -15.78 -17.19 1.15
CA VAL A 323 -16.69 -17.35 0.01
C VAL A 323 -16.81 -15.99 -0.65
N THR A 324 -16.37 -15.91 -1.89
CA THR A 324 -16.45 -14.71 -2.73
C THR A 324 -17.42 -14.96 -3.86
N THR A 325 -18.33 -14.02 -4.10
CA THR A 325 -19.20 -14.03 -5.27
C THR A 325 -19.16 -12.65 -5.92
N SER A 326 -19.00 -12.60 -7.24
CA SER A 326 -19.09 -11.39 -8.04
C SER A 326 -20.48 -11.26 -8.59
N LEU A 327 -21.09 -10.08 -8.50
CA LEU A 327 -22.39 -9.76 -9.07
C LEU A 327 -22.19 -8.79 -10.24
N ASN A 328 -22.66 -9.17 -11.41
CA ASN A 328 -22.54 -8.35 -12.62
C ASN A 328 -23.49 -7.14 -12.53
N LEU A 329 -22.99 -5.95 -12.81
CA LEU A 329 -23.76 -4.71 -12.88
C LEU A 329 -24.22 -4.36 -14.32
N ASN A 330 -23.99 -5.23 -15.29
CA ASN A 330 -24.47 -4.97 -16.65
C ASN A 330 -26.01 -4.97 -16.69
N PRO A 331 -26.66 -3.92 -17.28
CA PRO A 331 -28.12 -3.80 -17.34
C PRO A 331 -28.86 -4.99 -17.98
N THR A 332 -28.20 -5.72 -18.88
CA THR A 332 -28.77 -6.90 -19.56
C THR A 332 -28.77 -8.17 -18.72
N ASN A 333 -27.89 -8.27 -17.71
CA ASN A 333 -27.70 -9.44 -16.86
C ASN A 333 -27.43 -9.07 -15.40
N ILE A 334 -28.22 -8.13 -14.86
CA ILE A 334 -28.10 -7.71 -13.47
C ILE A 334 -28.28 -8.92 -12.54
N LEU A 335 -27.41 -9.06 -11.55
CA LEU A 335 -27.38 -10.12 -10.55
C LEU A 335 -27.01 -11.53 -11.07
N SER A 336 -26.55 -11.69 -12.31
CA SER A 336 -25.84 -12.91 -12.64
C SER A 336 -24.54 -12.98 -11.84
N SER A 337 -24.18 -14.16 -11.35
CA SER A 337 -22.90 -14.37 -10.65
C SER A 337 -21.86 -14.89 -11.63
N PRO A 338 -21.06 -14.01 -12.25
CA PRO A 338 -20.04 -14.42 -13.21
C PRO A 338 -18.89 -15.19 -12.57
N MET A 339 -18.71 -15.03 -11.25
CA MET A 339 -17.67 -15.75 -10.51
C MET A 339 -18.15 -16.10 -9.10
N THR A 340 -17.88 -17.31 -8.68
CA THR A 340 -18.02 -17.76 -7.29
C THR A 340 -16.80 -18.57 -6.91
N GLU A 341 -16.16 -18.21 -5.80
CA GLU A 341 -14.99 -18.91 -5.27
C GLU A 341 -15.22 -19.28 -3.80
N VAL A 342 -14.84 -20.50 -3.46
CA VAL A 342 -14.72 -20.98 -2.07
C VAL A 342 -13.26 -21.31 -1.84
N GLU A 343 -12.67 -20.71 -0.81
CA GLU A 343 -11.26 -20.88 -0.48
C GLU A 343 -11.09 -21.30 0.97
N VAL A 344 -10.13 -22.19 1.21
CA VAL A 344 -9.56 -22.49 2.52
C VAL A 344 -8.07 -22.20 2.46
N LEU A 345 -7.60 -21.27 3.29
CA LEU A 345 -6.22 -20.82 3.32
C LEU A 345 -5.59 -21.05 4.69
N TRP A 346 -4.53 -21.86 4.72
CA TRP A 346 -3.64 -22.01 5.86
C TRP A 346 -2.39 -21.17 5.65
N VAL A 347 -2.00 -20.39 6.64
CA VAL A 347 -0.76 -19.59 6.62
C VAL A 347 0.14 -19.97 7.77
N GLU A 348 1.34 -20.47 7.47
CA GLU A 348 2.39 -20.80 8.43
C GLU A 348 3.52 -19.74 8.34
N PRO A 349 3.71 -18.90 9.36
CA PRO A 349 4.68 -17.79 9.30
C PRO A 349 6.15 -18.23 9.43
N TRP A 350 6.41 -19.50 9.75
CA TRP A 350 7.76 -20.04 9.91
C TRP A 350 7.87 -21.43 9.34
N LEU A 351 8.85 -21.66 8.47
CA LEU A 351 9.14 -22.99 7.93
C LEU A 351 10.62 -23.31 8.16
N LEU A 352 10.92 -24.51 8.67
CA LEU A 352 12.27 -25.02 8.90
C LEU A 352 13.21 -24.05 9.65
N GLY A 353 12.66 -23.23 10.57
CA GLY A 353 13.44 -22.26 11.34
C GLY A 353 13.67 -20.92 10.64
N PHE A 354 13.16 -20.72 9.45
CA PHE A 354 13.23 -19.46 8.73
C PHE A 354 11.90 -18.69 8.83
N ARG A 355 11.97 -17.37 9.01
CA ARG A 355 10.82 -16.48 8.92
C ARG A 355 10.43 -16.36 7.45
N SER A 356 9.37 -17.04 7.06
CA SER A 356 8.82 -17.04 5.71
C SER A 356 7.31 -17.18 5.80
N SER A 357 6.56 -16.49 4.98
CA SER A 357 5.12 -16.69 4.92
C SER A 357 4.83 -17.85 3.99
N ASN A 358 4.42 -19.00 4.57
CA ASN A 358 4.09 -20.18 3.79
C ASN A 358 2.58 -20.32 3.75
N THR A 359 2.03 -20.55 2.57
CA THR A 359 0.59 -20.64 2.36
C THR A 359 0.23 -22.00 1.75
N PHE A 360 -0.84 -22.61 2.27
CA PHE A 360 -1.49 -23.76 1.69
C PHE A 360 -2.93 -23.37 1.41
N ARG A 361 -3.30 -23.35 0.15
CA ARG A 361 -4.61 -22.93 -0.34
C ARG A 361 -5.32 -24.11 -0.98
N LEU A 362 -6.57 -24.32 -0.62
CA LEU A 362 -7.51 -25.19 -1.34
C LEU A 362 -8.64 -24.31 -1.85
N PHE A 363 -9.05 -24.52 -3.08
CA PHE A 363 -10.08 -23.68 -3.69
C PHE A 363 -10.96 -24.45 -4.66
N VAL A 364 -12.17 -23.93 -4.81
CA VAL A 364 -13.10 -24.27 -5.88
C VAL A 364 -13.63 -22.96 -6.41
N GLU A 365 -13.43 -22.73 -7.69
CA GLU A 365 -13.85 -21.53 -8.41
C GLU A 365 -14.76 -21.93 -9.57
N ASN A 366 -15.88 -21.25 -9.71
CA ASN A 366 -16.73 -21.33 -10.88
C ASN A 366 -16.80 -19.95 -11.52
N GLN A 367 -16.49 -19.87 -12.81
CA GLN A 367 -16.50 -18.63 -13.58
C GLN A 367 -17.39 -18.82 -14.82
N LEU A 368 -18.40 -17.95 -14.94
CA LEU A 368 -19.27 -17.89 -16.11
C LEU A 368 -18.68 -16.89 -17.12
N LEU A 369 -18.35 -17.38 -18.30
CA LEU A 369 -17.93 -16.62 -19.47
C LEU A 369 -19.10 -16.61 -20.46
N GLU A 370 -19.12 -15.68 -21.43
CA GLU A 370 -20.29 -15.53 -22.34
C GLU A 370 -20.75 -16.82 -23.00
N GLU A 371 -19.81 -17.68 -23.43
CA GLU A 371 -20.12 -18.92 -24.14
C GLU A 371 -19.60 -20.17 -23.39
N GLN A 372 -19.03 -20.00 -22.21
CA GLN A 372 -18.35 -21.08 -21.50
C GLN A 372 -18.51 -20.93 -19.99
N GLU A 373 -18.59 -22.06 -19.32
CA GLU A 373 -18.48 -22.16 -17.86
C GLU A 373 -17.16 -22.85 -17.53
N LYS A 374 -16.31 -22.18 -16.73
CA LYS A 374 -15.05 -22.71 -16.24
C LYS A 374 -15.20 -23.07 -14.77
N THR A 375 -15.01 -24.33 -14.44
CA THR A 375 -14.89 -24.77 -13.05
C THR A 375 -13.45 -25.18 -12.79
N SER A 376 -12.80 -24.53 -11.84
CA SER A 376 -11.46 -24.86 -11.37
C SER A 376 -11.50 -25.34 -9.93
N TYR A 377 -10.76 -26.38 -9.59
CA TYR A 377 -10.61 -26.87 -8.23
C TYR A 377 -9.19 -27.36 -8.02
N GLY A 378 -8.62 -27.07 -6.87
CA GLY A 378 -7.23 -27.41 -6.68
C GLY A 378 -6.64 -27.01 -5.35
N GLY A 379 -5.32 -27.19 -5.29
CA GLY A 379 -4.50 -26.79 -4.17
C GLY A 379 -3.22 -26.13 -4.59
N GLU A 380 -2.76 -25.21 -3.76
CA GLU A 380 -1.50 -24.47 -3.92
C GLU A 380 -0.70 -24.54 -2.62
N ALA A 381 0.59 -24.74 -2.74
CA ALA A 381 1.55 -24.57 -1.66
C ALA A 381 2.56 -23.51 -2.07
N ALA A 382 2.66 -22.44 -1.31
CA ALA A 382 3.60 -21.38 -1.65
C ALA A 382 4.51 -20.99 -0.49
N VAL A 383 5.76 -20.66 -0.83
CA VAL A 383 6.76 -20.11 0.07
C VAL A 383 7.04 -18.69 -0.35
N ILE A 384 6.90 -17.75 0.60
CA ILE A 384 7.17 -16.34 0.38
C ILE A 384 8.41 -15.94 1.18
N TYR A 385 9.47 -15.55 0.49
CA TYR A 385 10.70 -15.03 1.06
C TYR A 385 10.79 -13.52 0.85
N GLN A 386 10.68 -12.76 1.93
CA GLN A 386 10.72 -11.29 1.92
C GLN A 386 11.62 -10.79 3.06
N PRO A 387 12.95 -10.80 2.87
CA PRO A 387 13.90 -10.37 3.91
C PRO A 387 13.79 -8.87 4.26
N ASN A 388 13.28 -8.07 3.33
CA ASN A 388 13.06 -6.64 3.52
C ASN A 388 11.94 -6.15 2.59
N LYS A 389 11.54 -4.89 2.73
CA LYS A 389 10.46 -4.28 1.93
C LYS A 389 10.78 -4.17 0.43
N ARG A 390 12.06 -4.28 0.04
CA ARG A 390 12.52 -4.08 -1.34
C ARG A 390 12.62 -5.37 -2.16
N PHE A 391 12.66 -6.51 -1.50
CA PHE A 391 12.81 -7.82 -2.15
C PHE A 391 11.65 -8.73 -1.78
N TYR A 392 11.01 -9.32 -2.77
CA TYR A 392 9.93 -10.29 -2.63
C TYR A 392 10.14 -11.43 -3.62
N LEU A 393 10.10 -12.65 -3.14
CA LEU A 393 10.10 -13.88 -3.95
C LEU A 393 9.00 -14.81 -3.43
N LYS A 394 8.07 -15.15 -4.30
CA LYS A 394 7.05 -16.19 -4.06
C LYS A 394 7.32 -17.35 -5.00
N THR A 395 7.46 -18.55 -4.45
CA THR A 395 7.50 -19.81 -5.20
C THR A 395 6.24 -20.58 -4.87
N THR A 396 5.49 -21.00 -5.88
CA THR A 396 4.22 -21.73 -5.71
C THR A 396 4.27 -23.06 -6.44
N LEU A 397 3.92 -24.11 -5.76
CA LEU A 397 3.54 -25.39 -6.35
C LEU A 397 2.03 -25.43 -6.43
N GLN A 398 1.47 -25.68 -7.61
CA GLN A 398 0.03 -25.70 -7.89
C GLN A 398 -0.36 -27.03 -8.53
N MET A 399 -1.50 -27.53 -8.11
CA MET A 399 -2.18 -28.66 -8.75
C MET A 399 -3.66 -28.34 -8.84
N GLN A 400 -4.20 -28.28 -10.06
CA GLN A 400 -5.62 -27.97 -10.28
C GLN A 400 -6.22 -28.79 -11.40
N GLY A 401 -7.49 -29.16 -11.23
CA GLY A 401 -8.35 -29.63 -12.30
C GLY A 401 -9.17 -28.46 -12.85
N ILE A 402 -9.23 -28.33 -14.16
CA ILE A 402 -10.04 -27.32 -14.85
C ILE A 402 -11.04 -28.07 -15.73
N ARG A 403 -12.32 -27.74 -15.59
CA ARG A 403 -13.39 -28.23 -16.44
C ARG A 403 -14.00 -27.08 -17.21
N TRP A 404 -14.01 -27.20 -18.50
CA TRP A 404 -14.67 -26.28 -19.43
C TRP A 404 -15.99 -26.88 -19.89
N LYS A 405 -17.08 -26.10 -19.87
CA LYS A 405 -18.37 -26.44 -20.43
C LYS A 405 -18.77 -25.34 -21.40
N TYR A 406 -19.04 -25.72 -22.65
CA TYR A 406 -19.39 -24.80 -23.72
C TYR A 406 -20.89 -24.66 -23.86
N ASN A 407 -21.44 -23.44 -23.97
CA ASN A 407 -22.85 -23.12 -24.19
C ASN A 407 -22.99 -22.27 -25.47
N PRO A 408 -23.90 -22.58 -26.43
CA PRO A 408 -24.73 -23.75 -26.55
C PRO A 408 -24.11 -24.75 -27.54
N ALA A 409 -23.54 -25.84 -27.08
CA ALA A 409 -23.19 -26.94 -27.96
C ALA A 409 -24.37 -27.91 -28.10
N PRO A 410 -24.63 -28.49 -29.24
CA PRO A 410 -25.52 -29.67 -29.36
C PRO A 410 -24.81 -30.86 -28.72
N GLY A 411 -25.21 -31.18 -27.49
CA GLY A 411 -24.59 -32.17 -26.60
C GLY A 411 -23.69 -31.53 -25.54
N ASP A 412 -23.68 -32.07 -24.33
CA ASP A 412 -22.84 -31.65 -23.21
C ASP A 412 -21.34 -31.87 -23.51
N TYR A 413 -20.73 -30.99 -24.33
CA TYR A 413 -19.30 -31.06 -24.60
C TYR A 413 -18.56 -30.42 -23.42
N SER A 414 -17.75 -31.22 -22.72
CA SER A 414 -16.91 -30.76 -21.64
C SER A 414 -15.49 -31.24 -21.81
N GLU A 415 -14.54 -30.34 -21.69
CA GLU A 415 -13.11 -30.65 -21.61
C GLU A 415 -12.63 -30.60 -20.17
N SER A 416 -11.74 -31.52 -19.82
CA SER A 416 -11.11 -31.53 -18.49
C SER A 416 -9.60 -31.52 -18.64
N GLU A 417 -8.97 -30.60 -17.94
CA GLU A 417 -7.51 -30.44 -17.91
C GLU A 417 -7.00 -30.68 -16.49
N LEU A 418 -5.83 -31.27 -16.39
CA LEU A 418 -5.08 -31.38 -15.14
C LEU A 418 -3.80 -30.57 -15.26
N GLU A 419 -3.74 -29.47 -14.57
CA GLU A 419 -2.56 -28.61 -14.53
C GLU A 419 -1.76 -28.85 -13.26
N ARG A 420 -0.45 -29.10 -13.40
CA ARG A 420 0.52 -29.15 -12.31
C ARG A 420 1.66 -28.21 -12.65
N ALA A 421 1.88 -27.22 -11.81
CA ALA A 421 2.78 -26.11 -12.12
C ALA A 421 3.68 -25.73 -10.96
N ILE A 422 4.87 -25.25 -11.29
CA ILE A 422 5.72 -24.47 -10.40
C ILE A 422 5.79 -23.06 -10.95
N SER A 423 5.48 -22.09 -10.08
CA SER A 423 5.52 -20.67 -10.45
C SER A 423 6.48 -19.89 -9.56
N PHE A 424 7.12 -18.89 -10.15
CA PHE A 424 8.02 -17.95 -9.49
C PHE A 424 7.54 -16.53 -9.72
N ASN A 425 7.48 -15.74 -8.65
CA ASN A 425 7.18 -14.32 -8.73
C ASN A 425 8.23 -13.55 -7.93
N LEU A 426 9.11 -12.82 -8.63
CA LEU A 426 10.18 -12.04 -8.05
C LEU A 426 9.90 -10.56 -8.28
N ARG A 427 10.06 -9.75 -7.23
CA ARG A 427 9.95 -8.29 -7.31
C ARG A 427 11.08 -7.64 -6.51
N ARG A 428 11.80 -6.72 -7.15
CA ARG A 428 12.74 -5.80 -6.51
C ARG A 428 12.23 -4.38 -6.68
N ASP A 429 11.82 -3.76 -5.58
CA ASP A 429 11.15 -2.48 -5.57
C ASP A 429 11.99 -1.44 -4.80
N TYR A 430 12.57 -0.51 -5.53
CA TYR A 430 13.35 0.61 -5.01
C TYR A 430 12.64 1.96 -5.23
N ARG A 431 11.33 1.94 -5.51
CA ARG A 431 10.54 3.15 -5.63
C ARG A 431 10.44 3.87 -4.28
N ASP A 432 10.44 5.19 -4.32
CA ASP A 432 10.24 6.05 -3.15
C ASP A 432 8.81 5.95 -2.59
N ASN A 433 7.83 5.76 -3.45
CA ASN A 433 6.42 5.57 -3.10
C ASN A 433 5.78 4.50 -3.99
N PHE A 434 4.96 3.65 -3.39
CA PHE A 434 4.29 2.57 -4.12
C PHE A 434 3.17 3.08 -5.03
N LEU A 435 2.34 4.04 -4.55
CA LEU A 435 1.19 4.56 -5.28
C LEU A 435 1.55 5.71 -6.23
N PHE A 436 2.48 6.57 -5.82
CA PHE A 436 2.88 7.77 -6.55
C PHE A 436 4.40 7.84 -6.68
N PRO A 437 5.03 6.92 -7.44
CA PRO A 437 6.48 6.89 -7.56
C PRO A 437 7.00 8.12 -8.32
N LYS A 438 7.97 8.80 -7.69
CA LYS A 438 8.69 9.94 -8.28
C LYS A 438 10.13 9.59 -8.64
N SER A 439 10.68 8.58 -7.98
CA SER A 439 12.05 8.13 -8.21
C SER A 439 12.21 6.64 -7.88
N GLY A 440 13.23 6.03 -8.44
CA GLY A 440 13.59 4.65 -8.15
C GLY A 440 13.38 3.69 -9.32
N THR A 441 13.42 2.40 -9.02
CA THR A 441 13.29 1.32 -10.00
C THR A 441 12.40 0.21 -9.47
N LEU A 442 11.69 -0.44 -10.38
CA LEU A 442 10.95 -1.67 -10.13
C LEU A 442 11.38 -2.73 -11.15
N VAL A 443 11.80 -3.89 -10.65
CA VAL A 443 12.08 -5.06 -11.48
C VAL A 443 11.11 -6.16 -11.08
N THR A 444 10.44 -6.76 -12.06
CA THR A 444 9.53 -7.88 -11.87
C THR A 444 9.93 -9.04 -12.77
N PHE A 445 9.82 -10.24 -12.25
CA PHE A 445 9.93 -11.47 -13.02
C PHE A 445 8.83 -12.42 -12.58
N THR A 446 8.09 -12.96 -13.53
CA THR A 446 7.14 -14.04 -13.32
C THR A 446 7.53 -15.20 -14.22
N GLY A 447 7.56 -16.41 -13.66
CA GLY A 447 7.83 -17.62 -14.41
C GLY A 447 6.85 -18.72 -13.98
N LYS A 448 6.36 -19.53 -14.91
CA LYS A 448 5.49 -20.66 -14.68
C LYS A 448 5.98 -21.82 -15.55
N ILE A 449 6.17 -22.97 -14.96
CA ILE A 449 6.50 -24.22 -15.65
C ILE A 449 5.36 -25.19 -15.35
N VAL A 450 4.73 -25.70 -16.38
CA VAL A 450 3.59 -26.60 -16.32
C VAL A 450 3.98 -27.95 -16.92
N GLY A 451 3.54 -29.03 -16.30
CA GLY A 451 3.80 -30.37 -16.80
C GLY A 451 5.24 -30.83 -16.59
N LEU A 452 5.92 -31.29 -17.66
CA LEU A 452 7.23 -31.94 -17.59
C LEU A 452 7.23 -33.11 -16.60
N ILE A 453 8.17 -33.07 -15.63
CA ILE A 453 8.30 -34.07 -14.56
C ILE A 453 7.10 -34.09 -13.60
N LEU A 454 6.31 -33.01 -13.55
CA LEU A 454 5.12 -32.94 -12.70
C LEU A 454 3.94 -33.69 -13.29
N GLY A 455 3.93 -33.94 -14.61
CA GLY A 455 2.82 -34.52 -15.36
C GLY A 455 1.62 -33.57 -15.44
N GLY A 456 0.53 -34.05 -16.03
CA GLY A 456 -0.67 -33.27 -16.32
C GLY A 456 -1.06 -33.38 -17.77
N THR A 457 -2.02 -32.56 -18.21
CA THR A 457 -2.50 -32.56 -19.59
C THR A 457 -1.77 -31.57 -20.48
N GLN A 458 -1.13 -30.56 -19.87
CA GLN A 458 -0.41 -29.47 -20.53
C GLN A 458 1.08 -29.51 -20.19
N ASP A 459 1.92 -29.08 -21.15
CA ASP A 459 3.40 -29.06 -21.01
C ASP A 459 3.94 -27.78 -21.64
N TYR A 460 4.11 -26.73 -20.86
CA TYR A 460 4.66 -25.45 -21.34
C TYR A 460 5.41 -24.68 -20.25
N PHE A 461 6.19 -23.72 -20.67
CA PHE A 461 6.65 -22.67 -19.78
C PHE A 461 6.16 -21.30 -20.23
N LYS A 462 6.01 -20.40 -19.30
CA LYS A 462 5.65 -19.00 -19.53
C LYS A 462 6.47 -18.11 -18.61
N MET A 463 7.09 -17.08 -19.16
CA MET A 463 7.83 -16.10 -18.36
C MET A 463 7.56 -14.69 -18.83
N GLU A 464 7.58 -13.75 -17.91
CA GLU A 464 7.52 -12.31 -18.18
C GLU A 464 8.50 -11.57 -17.30
N THR A 465 9.31 -10.71 -17.89
CA THR A 465 10.21 -9.80 -17.18
C THR A 465 9.79 -8.37 -17.43
N GLY A 466 9.75 -7.58 -16.36
CA GLY A 466 9.41 -6.17 -16.43
C GLY A 466 10.47 -5.32 -15.72
N PHE A 467 10.80 -4.19 -16.33
CA PHE A 467 11.67 -3.16 -15.77
C PHE A 467 10.98 -1.81 -15.86
N SER A 468 10.87 -1.11 -14.72
CA SER A 468 10.35 0.26 -14.69
C SER A 468 11.35 1.18 -14.01
N LYS A 469 11.51 2.37 -14.53
CA LYS A 469 12.39 3.43 -14.00
C LYS A 469 11.62 4.72 -13.87
N TYR A 470 11.82 5.38 -12.71
CA TYR A 470 11.21 6.67 -12.40
C TYR A 470 12.30 7.64 -12.01
N PHE A 471 12.22 8.86 -12.51
CA PHE A 471 13.13 9.93 -12.12
C PHE A 471 12.43 11.28 -12.17
N ASN A 472 12.75 12.11 -11.18
CA ASN A 472 12.30 13.48 -11.13
C ASN A 472 13.15 14.29 -12.11
N LEU A 473 12.53 14.86 -13.13
CA LEU A 473 13.26 15.62 -14.15
C LEU A 473 13.67 17.00 -13.62
N PHE A 474 12.69 17.78 -13.17
CA PHE A 474 12.90 19.06 -12.46
C PHE A 474 11.60 19.47 -11.76
N GLY A 475 11.72 20.05 -10.56
CA GLY A 475 10.55 20.48 -9.79
C GLY A 475 9.52 19.37 -9.58
N PRO A 476 8.26 19.53 -10.02
CA PRO A 476 7.22 18.54 -9.84
C PRO A 476 7.08 17.52 -10.99
N PHE A 477 7.90 17.63 -12.05
CA PHE A 477 7.81 16.77 -13.23
C PHE A 477 8.51 15.43 -13.00
N VAL A 478 7.81 14.33 -13.29
CA VAL A 478 8.32 12.97 -13.17
C VAL A 478 8.29 12.31 -14.54
N VAL A 479 9.43 11.74 -14.94
CA VAL A 479 9.53 10.87 -16.11
C VAL A 479 9.48 9.42 -15.64
N ALA A 480 8.63 8.63 -16.24
CA ALA A 480 8.51 7.21 -15.99
C ALA A 480 8.64 6.42 -17.30
N GLY A 481 9.40 5.34 -17.24
CA GLY A 481 9.56 4.42 -18.37
C GLY A 481 9.43 2.98 -17.93
N ARG A 482 8.83 2.13 -18.75
CA ARG A 482 8.69 0.69 -18.52
C ARG A 482 8.99 -0.09 -19.80
N ALA A 483 9.64 -1.23 -19.64
CA ALA A 483 9.74 -2.26 -20.67
C ALA A 483 9.33 -3.62 -20.08
N LYS A 484 8.58 -4.41 -20.84
CA LYS A 484 8.22 -5.79 -20.50
C LYS A 484 8.44 -6.70 -21.68
N VAL A 485 8.96 -7.88 -21.41
CA VAL A 485 9.11 -8.96 -22.39
C VAL A 485 8.49 -10.21 -21.81
N GLY A 486 7.63 -10.85 -22.55
CA GLY A 486 7.02 -12.14 -22.23
C GLY A 486 7.36 -13.18 -23.29
N TRP A 487 7.58 -14.41 -22.86
CA TRP A 487 7.81 -15.56 -23.73
C TRP A 487 7.15 -16.80 -23.15
N MET A 488 6.48 -17.55 -24.02
CA MET A 488 5.84 -18.81 -23.74
C MET A 488 6.18 -19.80 -24.84
N ALA A 489 6.40 -21.06 -24.46
CA ALA A 489 6.57 -22.14 -25.44
C ALA A 489 6.19 -23.47 -24.81
N SER A 490 5.67 -24.38 -25.63
CA SER A 490 5.43 -25.78 -25.25
C SER A 490 6.73 -26.55 -25.25
N PHE A 491 6.84 -27.53 -24.33
CA PHE A 491 7.94 -28.51 -24.32
C PHE A 491 7.68 -29.69 -25.27
N THR A 492 6.44 -29.83 -25.71
CA THR A 492 5.96 -30.88 -26.60
C THR A 492 5.41 -30.27 -27.88
N GLN A 493 4.93 -31.10 -28.82
CA GLN A 493 4.26 -30.60 -30.03
C GLN A 493 2.79 -30.22 -29.80
N LYS A 494 2.31 -30.19 -28.56
CA LYS A 494 0.96 -29.72 -28.23
C LYS A 494 0.90 -28.20 -28.34
N GLU A 495 -0.23 -27.70 -28.80
CA GLU A 495 -0.51 -26.27 -28.82
C GLU A 495 -0.62 -25.72 -27.41
N GLU A 496 -0.10 -24.52 -27.21
CA GLU A 496 -0.21 -23.81 -25.94
C GLU A 496 -1.66 -23.39 -25.70
N PRO A 497 -2.14 -23.46 -24.43
CA PRO A 497 -3.51 -23.09 -24.12
C PRO A 497 -3.74 -21.59 -24.40
N VAL A 498 -4.77 -21.30 -25.21
CA VAL A 498 -5.10 -19.94 -25.69
C VAL A 498 -5.30 -18.96 -24.54
N TYR A 499 -5.89 -19.40 -23.45
CA TYR A 499 -6.14 -18.56 -22.26
C TYR A 499 -4.88 -18.14 -21.51
N GLU A 500 -3.74 -18.82 -21.74
CA GLU A 500 -2.43 -18.46 -21.16
C GLU A 500 -1.58 -17.57 -22.10
N LYS A 501 -1.89 -17.47 -23.38
CA LYS A 501 -1.13 -16.67 -24.33
C LYS A 501 -1.11 -15.19 -23.93
N PHE A 502 -0.16 -14.44 -24.48
CA PHE A 502 -0.05 -13.01 -24.22
C PHE A 502 -0.97 -12.19 -25.11
N TYR A 503 -1.53 -11.14 -24.53
CA TYR A 503 -2.38 -10.16 -25.20
C TYR A 503 -1.85 -8.74 -24.93
N LEU A 504 -2.14 -7.81 -25.82
CA LEU A 504 -1.90 -6.38 -25.67
C LEU A 504 -3.18 -5.57 -25.97
N GLY A 505 -3.22 -4.37 -25.46
CA GLY A 505 -4.36 -3.45 -25.44
C GLY A 505 -4.82 -3.19 -24.01
N GLY A 506 -5.46 -2.04 -23.80
CA GLY A 506 -6.01 -1.62 -22.51
C GLY A 506 -5.10 -0.73 -21.68
N GLU A 507 -5.64 -0.27 -20.58
CA GLU A 507 -5.08 0.75 -19.68
C GLU A 507 -3.67 0.48 -19.14
N THR A 508 -3.29 -0.80 -19.03
CA THR A 508 -2.00 -1.22 -18.47
C THR A 508 -1.00 -1.65 -19.53
N SER A 509 -1.32 -1.49 -20.81
CA SER A 509 -0.44 -1.90 -21.93
C SER A 509 -0.39 -0.85 -23.04
N LEU A 510 -1.11 -1.05 -24.16
CA LEU A 510 -1.28 -0.12 -25.25
C LEU A 510 -2.63 0.58 -25.11
N ARG A 511 -2.63 1.82 -24.62
CA ARG A 511 -3.87 2.56 -24.27
C ARG A 511 -4.70 2.97 -25.49
N GLY A 512 -4.11 2.97 -26.69
CA GLY A 512 -4.81 3.22 -27.95
C GLY A 512 -5.69 2.06 -28.42
N TRP A 513 -5.57 0.87 -27.82
CA TRP A 513 -6.39 -0.30 -28.12
C TRP A 513 -7.27 -0.67 -26.93
N ARG A 514 -8.45 -1.21 -27.23
CA ARG A 514 -9.28 -1.82 -26.18
C ARG A 514 -8.54 -2.98 -25.52
N ASP A 515 -8.97 -3.36 -24.34
CA ASP A 515 -8.34 -4.46 -23.61
C ASP A 515 -8.26 -5.73 -24.47
N ARG A 516 -7.05 -6.30 -24.59
CA ARG A 516 -6.74 -7.52 -25.35
C ARG A 516 -7.12 -7.49 -26.83
N LYS A 517 -7.27 -6.33 -27.45
CA LYS A 517 -7.74 -6.19 -28.85
C LYS A 517 -6.66 -5.75 -29.83
N LEU A 518 -5.38 -5.94 -29.50
CA LEU A 518 -4.32 -5.77 -30.50
C LEU A 518 -4.36 -6.95 -31.49
N ILE A 519 -4.60 -6.67 -32.77
CA ILE A 519 -4.63 -7.64 -33.85
C ILE A 519 -3.28 -7.62 -34.59
N THR A 520 -2.68 -8.77 -34.82
CA THR A 520 -1.35 -8.90 -35.42
C THR A 520 -1.32 -9.56 -36.81
N ASP A 521 -2.37 -10.27 -37.22
CA ASP A 521 -2.43 -10.93 -38.53
C ASP A 521 -3.86 -10.97 -39.13
N ASP A 522 -3.95 -11.33 -40.43
CA ASP A 522 -5.20 -11.28 -41.23
C ASP A 522 -6.28 -12.27 -40.75
N HIS A 523 -5.89 -13.36 -40.09
CA HIS A 523 -6.85 -14.36 -39.61
C HIS A 523 -7.69 -13.85 -38.43
N GLU A 524 -7.25 -12.79 -37.79
CA GLU A 524 -7.94 -12.12 -36.68
C GLU A 524 -9.03 -11.13 -37.16
N LEU A 525 -9.19 -10.93 -38.47
CA LEU A 525 -10.17 -9.99 -39.06
C LEU A 525 -11.64 -10.34 -38.74
N LYS A 526 -11.91 -11.52 -38.20
CA LYS A 526 -13.25 -11.91 -37.69
C LYS A 526 -13.60 -11.30 -36.32
N GLY A 527 -12.79 -10.36 -35.81
CA GLY A 527 -13.10 -9.56 -34.65
C GLY A 527 -12.63 -10.12 -33.29
N THR A 528 -11.94 -11.27 -33.28
CA THR A 528 -11.41 -11.88 -32.07
C THR A 528 -9.88 -11.84 -32.09
N ALA A 529 -9.25 -11.12 -31.16
CA ALA A 529 -7.80 -11.12 -31.02
C ALA A 529 -7.34 -12.48 -30.46
N ILE A 530 -6.39 -13.09 -31.15
CA ILE A 530 -5.77 -14.36 -30.71
C ILE A 530 -4.50 -14.02 -29.96
N GLY A 531 -4.34 -14.58 -28.74
CA GLY A 531 -3.11 -14.40 -27.96
C GLY A 531 -1.90 -15.02 -28.65
N LYS A 532 -0.72 -14.47 -28.39
CA LYS A 532 0.56 -14.89 -28.99
C LYS A 532 1.55 -15.36 -27.92
N ASN A 533 2.60 -16.03 -28.37
CA ASN A 533 3.60 -16.65 -27.50
C ASN A 533 4.68 -15.69 -27.00
N ILE A 534 4.87 -14.59 -27.73
CA ILE A 534 5.87 -13.57 -27.41
C ILE A 534 5.17 -12.21 -27.29
N LYS A 535 5.56 -11.46 -26.27
CA LYS A 535 5.10 -10.10 -26.00
C LYS A 535 6.29 -9.18 -25.78
N VAL A 536 6.28 -8.03 -26.44
CA VAL A 536 7.16 -6.90 -26.15
C VAL A 536 6.29 -5.67 -25.90
N LEU A 537 6.57 -4.95 -24.81
CA LEU A 537 5.81 -3.76 -24.43
C LEU A 537 6.77 -2.70 -23.88
N THR A 538 6.62 -1.48 -24.34
CA THR A 538 7.35 -0.31 -23.84
C THR A 538 6.36 0.82 -23.59
N ASN A 539 6.53 1.55 -22.49
CA ASN A 539 5.73 2.71 -22.14
C ASN A 539 6.64 3.83 -21.64
N ALA A 540 6.34 5.05 -22.00
CA ALA A 540 7.01 6.23 -21.48
C ALA A 540 5.99 7.30 -21.13
N GLU A 541 6.16 7.96 -19.98
CA GLU A 541 5.23 8.97 -19.49
C GLU A 541 5.97 10.15 -18.87
N ILE A 542 5.40 11.33 -19.03
CA ILE A 542 5.76 12.54 -18.29
C ILE A 542 4.55 12.93 -17.45
N ARG A 543 4.69 12.90 -16.14
CA ARG A 543 3.65 13.20 -15.15
C ARG A 543 3.91 14.55 -14.50
N PHE A 544 2.87 15.35 -14.30
CA PHE A 544 2.96 16.68 -13.70
C PHE A 544 1.68 17.06 -12.95
N PRO A 545 1.76 17.86 -11.87
CA PRO A 545 0.58 18.38 -11.20
C PRO A 545 -0.06 19.49 -12.03
N LEU A 546 -1.38 19.52 -12.10
CA LEU A 546 -2.17 20.59 -12.70
C LEU A 546 -2.65 21.57 -11.63
N PHE A 547 -3.60 21.16 -10.82
CA PHE A 547 -4.12 21.95 -9.70
C PHE A 547 -4.73 21.06 -8.62
N TRP A 548 -4.60 21.46 -7.39
CA TRP A 548 -5.11 20.79 -6.19
C TRP A 548 -4.73 19.28 -6.12
N LEU A 549 -5.69 18.36 -6.36
CA LEU A 549 -5.48 16.91 -6.37
C LEU A 549 -5.45 16.32 -7.80
N ILE A 550 -5.42 17.18 -8.83
CA ILE A 550 -5.44 16.75 -10.22
C ILE A 550 -4.04 16.85 -10.79
N GLY A 551 -3.58 15.74 -11.35
CA GLY A 551 -2.37 15.63 -12.16
C GLY A 551 -2.71 15.44 -13.63
N GLY A 552 -1.72 15.75 -14.49
CA GLY A 552 -1.73 15.45 -15.90
C GLY A 552 -0.61 14.50 -16.26
N GLU A 553 -0.80 13.78 -17.35
CA GLU A 553 0.26 12.97 -17.95
C GLU A 553 0.20 13.06 -19.50
N ILE A 554 1.37 12.94 -20.10
CA ILE A 554 1.54 12.76 -21.55
C ILE A 554 2.30 11.45 -21.70
N PHE A 555 1.86 10.61 -22.63
CA PHE A 555 2.45 9.29 -22.75
C PHE A 555 2.60 8.84 -24.22
N ILE A 556 3.48 7.88 -24.39
CA ILE A 556 3.64 7.08 -25.61
C ILE A 556 3.79 5.63 -25.19
N ASP A 557 3.02 4.75 -25.83
CA ASP A 557 3.06 3.32 -25.60
C ASP A 557 3.47 2.62 -26.91
N GLY A 558 4.26 1.56 -26.80
CA GLY A 558 4.68 0.75 -27.92
C GLY A 558 4.66 -0.73 -27.57
N GLY A 559 4.28 -1.59 -28.51
CA GLY A 559 4.26 -3.02 -28.25
C GLY A 559 4.04 -3.87 -29.50
N ASN A 560 4.35 -5.16 -29.33
CA ASN A 560 4.12 -6.16 -30.35
C ASN A 560 3.88 -7.55 -29.75
N LEU A 561 3.21 -8.40 -30.51
CA LEU A 561 2.93 -9.79 -30.21
C LEU A 561 3.34 -10.67 -31.39
N ALA A 562 3.93 -11.83 -31.12
CA ALA A 562 4.35 -12.77 -32.16
C ALA A 562 4.27 -14.21 -31.66
N ASP A 563 4.16 -15.18 -32.54
CA ASP A 563 4.23 -16.59 -32.20
C ASP A 563 5.68 -17.08 -32.11
N SER A 564 6.59 -16.48 -32.87
CA SER A 564 8.02 -16.81 -32.85
C SER A 564 8.91 -15.57 -32.87
N PHE A 565 10.19 -15.74 -32.53
CA PHE A 565 11.18 -14.65 -32.61
C PHE A 565 11.51 -14.21 -34.02
N SER A 566 11.30 -15.09 -35.04
CA SER A 566 11.38 -14.71 -36.44
C SER A 566 10.24 -13.76 -36.82
N ASP A 567 9.00 -14.12 -36.48
CA ASP A 567 7.82 -13.31 -36.76
C ASP A 567 7.88 -11.94 -36.08
N LEU A 568 8.45 -11.89 -34.89
CA LEU A 568 8.62 -10.62 -34.17
C LEU A 568 9.48 -9.61 -34.93
N LYS A 569 10.45 -10.06 -35.75
CA LYS A 569 11.31 -9.19 -36.56
C LYS A 569 10.58 -8.64 -37.76
N ASP A 570 9.67 -9.42 -38.33
CA ASP A 570 8.96 -9.09 -39.56
C ASP A 570 7.69 -8.27 -39.30
N GLN A 571 7.16 -8.30 -38.12
CA GLN A 571 5.97 -7.58 -37.73
C GLN A 571 6.24 -6.12 -37.34
N THR A 572 5.32 -5.24 -37.71
CA THR A 572 5.39 -3.82 -37.40
C THR A 572 5.09 -3.57 -35.93
N TYR A 573 6.02 -2.91 -35.22
CA TYR A 573 5.83 -2.47 -33.85
C TYR A 573 4.71 -1.43 -33.78
N ARG A 574 3.74 -1.64 -32.89
CA ARG A 574 2.52 -0.82 -32.79
C ARG A 574 2.72 0.27 -31.76
N TRP A 575 2.28 1.48 -32.10
CA TRP A 575 2.45 2.66 -31.25
C TRP A 575 1.14 3.40 -31.06
N ASP A 576 0.95 3.91 -29.85
CA ASP A 576 -0.04 4.93 -29.53
C ASP A 576 0.57 6.04 -28.67
N ALA A 577 -0.10 7.18 -28.63
CA ALA A 577 0.24 8.29 -27.76
C ALA A 577 -1.01 8.99 -27.29
N GLY A 578 -0.93 9.64 -26.15
CA GLY A 578 -2.08 10.29 -25.57
C GLY A 578 -1.77 11.21 -24.40
N ILE A 579 -2.84 11.68 -23.83
CA ILE A 579 -2.84 12.51 -22.62
C ILE A 579 -3.76 11.89 -21.58
N GLY A 580 -3.44 12.07 -20.31
CA GLY A 580 -4.22 11.54 -19.20
C GLY A 580 -4.44 12.57 -18.10
N LEU A 581 -5.54 12.41 -17.38
CA LEU A 581 -5.86 13.13 -16.17
C LEU A 581 -5.87 12.14 -15.01
N THR A 582 -5.19 12.50 -13.92
CA THR A 582 -5.11 11.69 -12.70
C THR A 582 -5.68 12.44 -11.53
N ILE A 583 -6.62 11.85 -10.81
CA ILE A 583 -7.16 12.38 -9.55
C ILE A 583 -6.55 11.60 -8.39
N VAL A 584 -5.86 12.30 -7.50
CA VAL A 584 -5.27 11.71 -6.29
C VAL A 584 -6.36 11.48 -5.26
N SER A 585 -6.70 10.22 -5.01
CA SER A 585 -7.67 9.82 -3.99
C SER A 585 -7.00 9.08 -2.83
N PRO A 586 -7.66 8.97 -1.65
CA PRO A 586 -7.17 8.13 -0.55
C PRO A 586 -7.01 6.64 -0.91
N LEU A 587 -7.73 6.17 -1.92
CA LEU A 587 -7.68 4.78 -2.42
C LEU A 587 -6.59 4.58 -3.49
N GLY A 588 -5.95 5.65 -3.93
CA GLY A 588 -4.98 5.65 -5.01
C GLY A 588 -5.33 6.61 -6.15
N PRO A 589 -4.50 6.69 -7.20
CA PRO A 589 -4.79 7.52 -8.36
C PRO A 589 -5.93 6.92 -9.20
N ILE A 590 -6.94 7.73 -9.52
CA ILE A 590 -7.96 7.41 -10.52
C ILE A 590 -7.57 8.14 -11.80
N ARG A 591 -7.44 7.43 -12.89
CA ARG A 591 -6.92 7.94 -14.15
C ARG A 591 -7.93 7.81 -15.28
N ILE A 592 -7.95 8.82 -16.14
CA ILE A 592 -8.69 8.84 -17.40
C ILE A 592 -7.70 9.20 -18.49
N ASP A 593 -7.46 8.29 -19.42
CA ASP A 593 -6.53 8.46 -20.53
C ASP A 593 -7.29 8.58 -21.86
N TYR A 594 -6.83 9.48 -22.71
CA TYR A 594 -7.28 9.64 -24.06
C TYR A 594 -6.11 9.38 -25.01
N ALA A 595 -6.15 8.26 -25.71
CA ALA A 595 -5.08 7.73 -26.53
C ALA A 595 -5.44 7.65 -28.01
N ARG A 596 -4.45 7.86 -28.88
CA ARG A 596 -4.57 7.73 -30.32
C ARG A 596 -3.59 6.70 -30.87
N LYS A 597 -4.08 5.76 -31.70
CA LYS A 597 -3.23 4.85 -32.46
C LYS A 597 -2.42 5.65 -33.49
N LEU A 598 -1.10 5.50 -33.50
CA LEU A 598 -0.21 6.21 -34.43
C LEU A 598 0.00 5.47 -35.75
N ASN A 599 -0.03 4.15 -35.72
CA ASN A 599 0.16 3.30 -36.88
C ASN A 599 -0.89 2.19 -36.96
N PRO A 600 -2.18 2.53 -37.18
CA PRO A 600 -3.25 1.54 -37.39
C PRO A 600 -3.01 0.76 -38.69
N MET A 601 -3.06 -0.57 -38.62
CA MET A 601 -2.84 -1.43 -39.78
C MET A 601 -4.16 -1.83 -40.44
N TRP A 602 -5.13 -2.26 -39.64
CA TRP A 602 -6.36 -2.88 -40.11
C TRP A 602 -7.48 -1.87 -40.37
N PRO A 603 -8.44 -2.15 -41.28
CA PRO A 603 -9.58 -1.25 -41.53
C PRO A 603 -10.38 -0.93 -40.24
N SER A 604 -10.61 -1.90 -39.37
CA SER A 604 -11.29 -1.71 -38.09
C SER A 604 -10.55 -0.75 -37.14
N GLU A 605 -9.22 -0.82 -37.12
CA GLU A 605 -8.41 0.10 -36.31
C GLU A 605 -8.38 1.51 -36.90
N LYS A 606 -8.44 1.65 -38.22
CA LYS A 606 -8.51 2.95 -38.90
C LYS A 606 -9.86 3.65 -38.67
N GLN A 607 -10.92 2.89 -38.44
CA GLN A 607 -12.23 3.44 -38.05
C GLN A 607 -12.28 3.85 -36.56
N ASP A 608 -11.53 3.18 -35.69
CA ASP A 608 -11.49 3.40 -34.23
C ASP A 608 -10.09 3.88 -33.80
N LEU A 609 -9.70 5.08 -34.26
CA LEU A 609 -8.37 5.65 -34.02
C LEU A 609 -8.14 6.07 -32.54
N TRP A 610 -9.20 6.43 -31.85
CA TRP A 610 -9.14 7.02 -30.52
C TRP A 610 -9.76 6.10 -29.49
N GLN A 611 -9.14 6.04 -28.30
CA GLN A 611 -9.64 5.23 -27.20
C GLN A 611 -9.60 6.02 -25.90
N ILE A 612 -10.66 5.91 -25.11
CA ILE A 612 -10.69 6.38 -23.71
C ILE A 612 -10.48 5.16 -22.81
N GLN A 613 -9.54 5.29 -21.86
CA GLN A 613 -9.26 4.26 -20.85
C GLN A 613 -9.48 4.82 -19.45
N PHE A 614 -10.01 3.98 -18.57
CA PHE A 614 -10.16 4.27 -17.15
C PHE A 614 -9.26 3.33 -16.36
N GLY A 615 -8.46 3.85 -15.45
CA GLY A 615 -7.52 3.05 -14.67
C GLY A 615 -7.39 3.47 -13.22
N ILE A 616 -7.13 2.48 -12.38
CA ILE A 616 -6.72 2.56 -10.99
C ILE A 616 -5.66 1.47 -10.83
N PRO A 617 -4.44 1.71 -10.51
CA PRO A 617 -3.57 2.88 -10.28
C PRO A 617 -2.92 3.45 -11.56
N TYR A 618 -1.70 4.00 -11.48
CA TYR A 618 -0.91 4.33 -12.68
C TYR A 618 -0.66 3.07 -13.54
N SER A 619 -0.48 3.28 -14.87
CA SER A 619 -0.31 2.16 -15.82
C SER A 619 0.89 1.26 -15.44
N PHE A 620 1.87 1.79 -14.70
CA PHE A 620 3.01 1.05 -14.17
C PHE A 620 3.69 1.76 -13.01
#